data_478def34fab025b47bdd284facb3066e
#
_entry.id   478def34fab025b47bdd284facb3066e
#
_cell.length_a   1.000
_cell.length_b   1.000
_cell.length_c   1.000
_cell.angle_alpha   90.00
_cell.angle_beta   90.00
_cell.angle_gamma   90.00
#
_symmetry.space_group_name_H-M   'P 1'
#
loop_
_entity.id
_entity.type
_entity.pdbx_description
1 polymer ?
#
loop_
_entity_poly.entity_id
_entity_poly.type
_entity_poly.pdbx_seq_one_letter_code
_entity_poly.pdbx_strand_id
1 'polypeptide(L)'
;MSDSNIFTDFKVQTLVEEKMIIFEKVLSGKNFYLINIWSSWCEPCKDESDKLLELKKDTTIMMIGINYKDKKKNALNFLKLYGDPFEQIFVDKQGMISINFGAYGVPETFLINDDNKVLKKYIGPLNDEDVYEIKKITNN
;
A
#
# COMPACT_ATOMS: atom_id res chain seq x y z
N MET A 1 -14.73 -2.88 18.43
CA MET A 1 -14.35 -2.91 17.99
C MET A 1 -13.21 -2.76 17.89
N SER A 2 -12.68 -3.03 18.00
CA SER A 2 -11.58 -2.79 18.11
C SER A 2 -10.73 -3.33 17.33
N ASP A 3 -10.92 -4.16 16.63
CA ASP A 3 -10.14 -4.75 15.99
C ASP A 3 -9.68 -4.13 14.94
N SER A 4 -8.95 -3.15 14.98
CA SER A 4 -8.38 -2.43 13.94
C SER A 4 -7.00 -2.85 13.62
N ASN A 5 -6.47 -3.89 14.20
CA ASN A 5 -5.13 -4.38 13.89
C ASN A 5 -5.16 -5.26 12.64
N ILE A 6 -4.15 -5.10 11.80
CA ILE A 6 -4.03 -5.97 10.64
C ILE A 6 -3.30 -7.25 11.05
N PHE A 7 -3.57 -8.32 10.33
CA PHE A 7 -2.88 -9.58 10.50
C PHE A 7 -1.61 -9.53 9.67
N THR A 8 -0.45 -9.79 10.28
CA THR A 8 0.83 -9.61 9.62
C THR A 8 1.68 -10.88 9.55
N ASP A 9 1.24 -11.98 10.18
CA ASP A 9 2.03 -13.19 10.22
C ASP A 9 1.74 -14.06 9.00
N PHE A 10 2.23 -13.64 7.86
CA PHE A 10 2.09 -14.39 6.60
C PHE A 10 3.26 -14.07 5.67
N LYS A 11 3.47 -14.98 4.72
CA LYS A 11 4.56 -14.82 3.75
C LYS A 11 4.05 -14.06 2.53
N VAL A 12 4.91 -13.22 1.98
CA VAL A 12 4.63 -12.47 0.75
C VAL A 12 5.81 -12.59 -0.19
N GLN A 13 5.54 -12.44 -1.48
CA GLN A 13 6.58 -12.46 -2.49
C GLN A 13 6.81 -11.03 -2.99
N THR A 14 8.07 -10.59 -3.03
CA THR A 14 8.39 -9.27 -3.57
C THR A 14 8.20 -9.27 -5.08
N LEU A 15 7.79 -8.13 -5.64
CA LEU A 15 7.49 -8.04 -7.07
C LEU A 15 8.74 -8.16 -7.93
N VAL A 16 9.78 -7.41 -7.62
CA VAL A 16 10.96 -7.32 -8.48
C VAL A 16 11.87 -8.53 -8.30
N GLU A 17 12.26 -8.81 -7.06
CA GLU A 17 13.23 -9.85 -6.78
C GLU A 17 12.63 -11.23 -6.57
N GLU A 18 11.32 -11.28 -6.41
CA GLU A 18 10.58 -12.53 -6.23
C GLU A 18 11.03 -13.32 -5.00
N LYS A 19 11.44 -12.61 -3.96
CA LYS A 19 11.83 -13.23 -2.70
C LYS A 19 10.62 -13.40 -1.80
N MET A 20 10.59 -14.52 -1.07
CA MET A 20 9.54 -14.77 -0.07
C MET A 20 10.01 -14.24 1.27
N ILE A 21 9.22 -13.37 1.88
CA ILE A 21 9.53 -12.84 3.20
C ILE A 21 8.28 -12.83 4.05
N ILE A 22 8.44 -12.70 5.36
CA ILE A 22 7.31 -12.59 6.28
C ILE A 22 6.93 -11.11 6.36
N PHE A 23 5.67 -10.79 6.11
CA PHE A 23 5.21 -9.41 6.02
C PHE A 23 5.51 -8.61 7.28
N GLU A 24 5.36 -9.23 8.44
CA GLU A 24 5.61 -8.57 9.72
C GLU A 24 7.03 -7.97 9.78
N LYS A 25 8.01 -8.62 9.15
CA LYS A 25 9.38 -8.15 9.19
C LYS A 25 9.63 -6.89 8.38
N VAL A 26 8.69 -6.56 7.47
CA VAL A 26 8.78 -5.34 6.69
C VAL A 26 8.38 -4.14 7.54
N LEU A 27 7.48 -4.35 8.48
CA LEU A 27 6.91 -3.28 9.29
C LEU A 27 7.84 -2.95 10.46
N SER A 28 8.92 -2.24 10.16
CA SER A 28 9.86 -1.83 11.20
C SER A 28 10.54 -0.52 10.82
N GLY A 29 10.92 0.23 11.83
CA GLY A 29 11.73 1.43 11.63
C GLY A 29 10.99 2.68 11.22
N LYS A 30 9.67 2.65 11.15
CA LYS A 30 8.88 3.82 10.80
C LYS A 30 7.75 4.03 11.81
N ASN A 31 7.24 5.24 11.85
CA ASN A 31 6.09 5.56 12.70
C ASN A 31 4.79 5.15 12.05
N PHE A 32 4.73 5.21 10.72
CA PHE A 32 3.52 4.92 9.97
C PHE A 32 3.84 4.12 8.72
N TYR A 33 2.86 3.35 8.26
CA TYR A 33 2.96 2.57 7.04
C TYR A 33 1.71 2.82 6.21
N LEU A 34 1.90 3.14 4.93
CA LEU A 34 0.77 3.33 4.03
C LEU A 34 0.76 2.15 3.07
N ILE A 35 -0.26 1.31 3.17
CA ILE A 35 -0.40 0.12 2.34
C ILE A 35 -1.43 0.43 1.26
N ASN A 36 -0.98 0.41 0.01
CA ASN A 36 -1.83 0.73 -1.14
C ASN A 36 -1.99 -0.51 -2.00
N ILE A 37 -3.23 -0.92 -2.21
CA ILE A 37 -3.57 -2.06 -3.05
C ILE A 37 -3.89 -1.52 -4.44
N TRP A 38 -3.16 -1.99 -5.45
CA TRP A 38 -3.20 -1.43 -6.79
C TRP A 38 -2.99 -2.50 -7.85
N SER A 39 -3.27 -2.17 -9.10
CA SER A 39 -2.92 -3.01 -10.24
C SER A 39 -2.74 -2.15 -11.48
N SER A 40 -2.04 -2.70 -12.46
CA SER A 40 -1.76 -1.97 -13.71
C SER A 40 -3.01 -1.82 -14.57
N TRP A 41 -3.98 -2.73 -14.42
CA TRP A 41 -5.21 -2.68 -15.21
C TRP A 41 -6.30 -1.79 -14.58
N CYS A 42 -5.97 -1.15 -13.48
CA CYS A 42 -6.92 -0.35 -12.70
C CYS A 42 -6.79 1.13 -13.11
N GLU A 43 -7.80 1.65 -13.77
CA GLU A 43 -7.78 3.04 -14.25
C GLU A 43 -7.69 4.06 -13.09
N PRO A 44 -8.50 3.94 -12.03
CA PRO A 44 -8.38 4.88 -10.91
C PRO A 44 -7.02 4.83 -10.21
N CYS A 45 -6.30 3.72 -10.32
CA CYS A 45 -4.97 3.62 -9.71
C CYS A 45 -4.00 4.61 -10.38
N LYS A 46 -4.18 4.91 -11.67
CA LYS A 46 -3.36 5.91 -12.34
C LYS A 46 -3.66 7.30 -11.78
N ASP A 47 -4.93 7.55 -11.48
CA ASP A 47 -5.35 8.87 -11.06
C ASP A 47 -4.79 9.27 -9.71
N GLU A 48 -4.41 8.31 -8.86
CA GLU A 48 -3.86 8.63 -7.54
C GLU A 48 -2.33 8.59 -7.50
N SER A 49 -1.68 8.28 -8.63
CA SER A 49 -0.22 8.10 -8.65
C SER A 49 0.54 9.30 -8.10
N ASP A 50 0.15 10.51 -8.50
CA ASP A 50 0.81 11.72 -8.03
C ASP A 50 0.59 11.97 -6.55
N LYS A 51 -0.56 11.53 -6.01
CA LYS A 51 -0.84 11.66 -4.58
C LYS A 51 0.07 10.74 -3.77
N LEU A 52 0.28 9.52 -4.26
CA LEU A 52 1.18 8.58 -3.60
C LEU A 52 2.62 9.08 -3.65
N LEU A 53 3.03 9.65 -4.79
CA LEU A 53 4.37 10.22 -4.91
C LEU A 53 4.57 11.38 -3.95
N GLU A 54 3.54 12.17 -3.72
CA GLU A 54 3.62 13.25 -2.76
C GLU A 54 3.78 12.73 -1.33
N LEU A 55 3.03 11.70 -0.97
CA LEU A 55 3.11 11.11 0.37
C LEU A 55 4.46 10.43 0.61
N LYS A 56 5.09 9.94 -0.44
CA LYS A 56 6.41 9.31 -0.32
C LYS A 56 7.45 10.25 0.25
N LYS A 57 7.27 11.55 0.09
CA LYS A 57 8.23 12.53 0.59
C LYS A 57 8.26 12.60 2.11
N ASP A 58 7.24 12.08 2.80
CA ASP A 58 7.18 12.08 4.25
C ASP A 58 8.04 10.93 4.77
N THR A 59 9.15 11.24 5.43
CA THR A 59 10.10 10.24 5.90
C THR A 59 9.60 9.42 7.09
N THR A 60 8.48 9.80 7.69
CA THR A 60 7.89 9.03 8.80
C THR A 60 6.99 7.91 8.29
N ILE A 61 6.74 7.87 6.99
CA ILE A 61 5.85 6.89 6.38
C ILE A 61 6.64 5.94 5.49
N MET A 62 6.42 4.64 5.64
CA MET A 62 6.90 3.66 4.66
C MET A 62 5.76 3.35 3.70
N MET A 63 6.00 3.52 2.40
CA MET A 63 5.02 3.24 1.37
C MET A 63 5.14 1.80 0.91
N ILE A 64 4.08 1.02 1.05
CA ILE A 64 4.06 -0.40 0.69
C ILE A 64 2.97 -0.62 -0.35
N GLY A 65 3.33 -1.23 -1.47
CA GLY A 65 2.37 -1.56 -2.51
C GLY A 65 2.03 -3.04 -2.49
N ILE A 66 0.74 -3.36 -2.63
CA ILE A 66 0.27 -4.72 -2.83
C ILE A 66 -0.28 -4.78 -4.25
N ASN A 67 0.41 -5.53 -5.10
CA ASN A 67 0.05 -5.60 -6.52
C ASN A 67 -0.99 -6.71 -6.71
N TYR A 68 -2.23 -6.31 -6.95
CA TYR A 68 -3.40 -7.16 -6.92
C TYR A 68 -3.69 -7.77 -8.29
N LYS A 69 -3.65 -9.11 -8.37
CA LYS A 69 -4.07 -9.87 -9.56
C LYS A 69 -3.50 -9.31 -10.86
N ASP A 70 -2.18 -9.18 -10.92
CA ASP A 70 -1.52 -8.51 -12.04
C ASP A 70 -0.41 -9.38 -12.60
N LYS A 71 0.15 -8.96 -13.72
CA LYS A 71 1.31 -9.60 -14.32
C LYS A 71 2.51 -8.72 -14.07
N LYS A 72 3.63 -9.33 -13.71
CA LYS A 72 4.85 -8.61 -13.35
C LYS A 72 5.25 -7.58 -14.42
N LYS A 73 5.23 -7.99 -15.69
CA LYS A 73 5.62 -7.09 -16.79
C LYS A 73 4.74 -5.85 -16.82
N ASN A 74 3.44 -6.04 -16.68
CA ASN A 74 2.48 -4.93 -16.73
C ASN A 74 2.61 -4.04 -15.49
N ALA A 75 2.84 -4.66 -14.34
CA ALA A 75 3.01 -3.90 -13.10
C ALA A 75 4.26 -3.02 -13.16
N LEU A 76 5.38 -3.58 -13.65
CA LEU A 76 6.61 -2.81 -13.78
C LEU A 76 6.48 -1.67 -14.80
N ASN A 77 5.76 -1.92 -15.88
CA ASN A 77 5.52 -0.89 -16.89
C ASN A 77 4.67 0.25 -16.33
N PHE A 78 3.67 -0.08 -15.51
CA PHE A 78 2.82 0.92 -14.85
C PHE A 78 3.69 1.84 -13.98
N LEU A 79 4.58 1.26 -13.17
CA LEU A 79 5.44 2.03 -12.29
C LEU A 79 6.40 2.92 -13.09
N LYS A 80 6.86 2.43 -14.23
CA LYS A 80 7.74 3.22 -15.10
C LYS A 80 7.00 4.41 -15.69
N LEU A 81 5.75 4.23 -16.08
CA LEU A 81 4.96 5.30 -16.71
C LEU A 81 4.46 6.34 -15.71
N TYR A 82 4.01 5.91 -14.55
CA TYR A 82 3.34 6.80 -13.61
C TYR A 82 4.13 7.10 -12.34
N GLY A 83 5.28 6.46 -12.18
CA GLY A 83 6.15 6.67 -11.02
C GLY A 83 5.99 5.55 -10.00
N ASP A 84 7.04 5.34 -9.21
CA ASP A 84 7.08 4.29 -8.19
C ASP A 84 7.18 4.93 -6.81
N PRO A 85 6.08 5.00 -6.07
CA PRO A 85 6.09 5.60 -4.74
C PRO A 85 6.49 4.61 -3.64
N PHE A 86 6.67 3.32 -3.97
CA PHE A 86 6.76 2.28 -2.96
C PHE A 86 8.19 1.92 -2.58
N GLU A 87 8.41 1.70 -1.28
CA GLU A 87 9.69 1.18 -0.79
C GLU A 87 9.69 -0.34 -0.90
N GLN A 88 8.50 -0.96 -0.80
CA GLN A 88 8.34 -2.40 -0.95
C GLN A 88 7.08 -2.65 -1.76
N ILE A 89 7.14 -3.65 -2.64
CA ILE A 89 5.98 -4.06 -3.43
C ILE A 89 5.85 -5.56 -3.34
N PHE A 90 4.67 -6.04 -2.95
CA PHE A 90 4.40 -7.46 -2.82
C PHE A 90 3.35 -7.92 -3.82
N VAL A 91 3.47 -9.18 -4.25
CA VAL A 91 2.58 -9.76 -5.23
C VAL A 91 1.39 -10.42 -4.54
N ASP A 92 0.19 -10.16 -5.04
CA ASP A 92 -1.04 -10.77 -4.53
C ASP A 92 -1.81 -11.36 -5.70
N LYS A 93 -1.30 -12.45 -6.26
CA LYS A 93 -1.82 -13.00 -7.50
C LYS A 93 -3.28 -13.44 -7.42
N GLN A 94 -3.71 -13.93 -6.28
CA GLN A 94 -5.06 -14.44 -6.10
C GLN A 94 -5.95 -13.54 -5.27
N GLY A 95 -5.41 -12.43 -4.81
CA GLY A 95 -6.18 -11.46 -4.03
C GLY A 95 -6.39 -11.84 -2.57
N MET A 96 -5.72 -12.89 -2.10
CA MET A 96 -5.91 -13.38 -0.72
C MET A 96 -5.33 -12.42 0.31
N ILE A 97 -4.20 -11.80 0.00
CA ILE A 97 -3.58 -10.83 0.90
C ILE A 97 -4.50 -9.63 1.08
N SER A 98 -5.04 -9.14 -0.03
CA SER A 98 -5.94 -7.99 -0.01
C SER A 98 -7.20 -8.29 0.79
N ILE A 99 -7.77 -9.49 0.62
CA ILE A 99 -8.94 -9.90 1.38
C ILE A 99 -8.62 -9.95 2.88
N ASN A 100 -7.43 -10.44 3.24
CA ASN A 100 -7.03 -10.52 4.65
C ASN A 100 -6.90 -9.14 5.29
N PHE A 101 -6.61 -8.10 4.50
CA PHE A 101 -6.60 -6.73 5.00
C PHE A 101 -8.01 -6.14 5.07
N GLY A 102 -9.01 -6.82 4.53
CA GLY A 102 -10.37 -6.31 4.47
C GLY A 102 -10.65 -5.48 3.24
N ALA A 103 -9.82 -5.61 2.20
CA ALA A 103 -10.02 -4.88 0.96
C ALA A 103 -10.91 -5.68 0.01
N TYR A 104 -11.72 -4.97 -0.77
CA TYR A 104 -12.63 -5.60 -1.71
C TYR A 104 -12.38 -5.22 -3.16
N GLY A 105 -11.42 -4.36 -3.41
CA GLY A 105 -11.13 -3.92 -4.78
C GLY A 105 -9.90 -3.05 -4.84
N VAL A 106 -9.69 -2.41 -5.98
CA VAL A 106 -8.56 -1.52 -6.21
C VAL A 106 -9.06 -0.18 -6.72
N PRO A 107 -8.42 0.91 -6.33
CA PRO A 107 -7.41 0.96 -5.30
C PRO A 107 -8.03 1.06 -3.90
N GLU A 108 -7.33 0.56 -2.92
CA GLU A 108 -7.68 0.81 -1.51
C GLU A 108 -6.39 1.10 -0.77
N THR A 109 -6.46 1.97 0.21
CA THR A 109 -5.28 2.42 0.94
C THR A 109 -5.53 2.35 2.44
N PHE A 110 -4.57 1.79 3.17
CA PHE A 110 -4.66 1.67 4.63
C PHE A 110 -3.50 2.43 5.25
N LEU A 111 -3.79 3.31 6.19
CA LEU A 111 -2.77 3.96 6.99
C LEU A 111 -2.71 3.26 8.34
N ILE A 112 -1.57 2.70 8.68
CA ILE A 112 -1.41 2.00 9.95
C ILE A 112 -0.25 2.60 10.74
N ASN A 113 -0.29 2.44 12.06
CA ASN A 113 0.79 2.93 12.93
C ASN A 113 1.77 1.80 13.25
N ASP A 114 2.75 2.07 14.10
CA ASP A 114 3.79 1.12 14.45
C ASP A 114 3.31 0.00 15.41
N ASP A 115 2.06 0.06 15.84
CA ASP A 115 1.43 -1.03 16.59
C ASP A 115 0.54 -1.86 15.67
N ASN A 116 0.66 -1.71 14.36
CA ASN A 116 -0.14 -2.42 13.36
C ASN A 116 -1.63 -2.10 13.44
N LYS A 117 -1.96 -0.95 14.03
CA LYS A 117 -3.35 -0.53 14.14
C LYS A 117 -3.75 0.29 12.92
N VAL A 118 -4.89 -0.03 12.32
CA VAL A 118 -5.41 0.72 11.17
C VAL A 118 -5.98 2.04 11.68
N LEU A 119 -5.37 3.13 11.25
CA LEU A 119 -5.82 4.47 11.62
C LEU A 119 -6.87 4.99 10.65
N LYS A 120 -6.69 4.71 9.35
CA LYS A 120 -7.62 5.14 8.32
C LYS A 120 -7.64 4.13 7.17
N LYS A 121 -8.79 4.00 6.54
CA LYS A 121 -8.95 3.18 5.33
C LYS A 121 -9.61 4.06 4.27
N TYR A 122 -9.03 4.09 3.09
CA TYR A 122 -9.56 4.87 1.97
C TYR A 122 -9.96 3.90 0.85
N ILE A 123 -11.22 3.95 0.44
CA ILE A 123 -11.74 3.13 -0.65
C ILE A 123 -11.77 4.01 -1.89
N GLY A 124 -11.18 3.55 -2.98
CA GLY A 124 -11.05 4.33 -4.20
C GLY A 124 -9.79 5.16 -4.22
N PRO A 125 -9.59 5.95 -5.27
CA PRO A 125 -8.36 6.73 -5.42
C PRO A 125 -8.27 7.84 -4.37
N LEU A 126 -7.06 8.06 -3.87
CA LEU A 126 -6.82 9.15 -2.93
C LEU A 126 -7.00 10.49 -3.64
N ASN A 127 -7.60 11.44 -2.95
CA ASN A 127 -7.76 12.81 -3.45
C ASN A 127 -6.97 13.77 -2.57
N ASP A 128 -7.03 15.06 -2.87
CA ASP A 128 -6.27 16.07 -2.13
C ASP A 128 -6.68 16.13 -0.65
N GLU A 129 -7.96 15.92 -0.38
CA GLU A 129 -8.46 15.94 0.99
C GLU A 129 -7.90 14.77 1.78
N ASP A 130 -7.83 13.58 1.16
CA ASP A 130 -7.25 12.40 1.79
C ASP A 130 -5.78 12.62 2.10
N VAL A 131 -5.03 13.19 1.16
CA VAL A 131 -3.62 13.49 1.35
C VAL A 131 -3.43 14.45 2.53
N TYR A 132 -4.26 15.49 2.58
CA TYR A 132 -4.20 16.46 3.67
C TYR A 132 -4.43 15.76 5.02
N GLU A 133 -5.43 14.88 5.09
CA GLU A 133 -5.75 14.16 6.31
C GLU A 133 -4.58 13.26 6.75
N ILE A 134 -4.00 12.54 5.79
CA ILE A 134 -2.87 11.66 6.10
C ILE A 134 -1.69 12.48 6.62
N LYS A 135 -1.37 13.59 5.98
CA LYS A 135 -0.28 14.45 6.41
C LYS A 135 -0.54 15.00 7.82
N LYS A 136 -1.78 15.34 8.12
CA LYS A 136 -2.13 15.86 9.43
C LYS A 136 -1.92 14.81 10.51
N ILE A 137 -2.28 13.56 10.23
CA ILE A 137 -2.10 12.47 11.17
C ILE A 137 -0.62 12.16 11.39
N THR A 138 0.16 12.12 10.30
CA THR A 138 1.54 11.67 10.36
C THR A 138 2.52 12.74 10.81
N ASN A 139 2.14 14.00 10.72
CA ASN A 139 3.02 15.09 11.10
C ASN A 139 2.69 15.69 12.46
N ASN A 140 1.82 15.06 13.18
CA ASN A 140 1.55 15.45 14.56
C ASN A 140 2.31 14.53 15.54
#